data_fc4c6e9cd42c00a03afcfa8bf6984c8f
#
_entry.id   fc4c6e9cd42c00a03afcfa8bf6984c8f
#
_cell.length_a   1.000
_cell.length_b   1.000
_cell.length_c   1.000
_cell.angle_alpha   90.00
_cell.angle_beta   90.00
_cell.angle_gamma   90.00
#
_symmetry.space_group_name_H-M   'P 1'
#
loop_
_entity.id
_entity.type
_entity.pdbx_description
1 polymer ?
#
loop_
_entity_poly.entity_id
_entity_poly.type
_entity_poly.pdbx_seq_one_letter_code
_entity_poly.pdbx_strand_id
1 'polypeptide(L)'
;YHFPKRGFNRPMPQLISALELSAMQQQIAEMAAANQQLESALTAAQNRPVEVAETEVVVTDPNIAPRTVFFNIGSAEVSPREVMNISYLAKQMQEFPNATYTVNGYADSATGTPEFNKELSLKRAQAVVDVLVKDYGISADRLKISADGGVDKFGQPILNRVVLVKSAN
;
A
#
# COMPACT_ATOMS: atom_id res chain seq x y z
N TYR A 1 20.11 85.85 1.17
CA TYR A 1 19.78 84.39 0.97
C TYR A 1 18.52 84.08 1.78
N HIS A 2 17.43 83.79 1.08
CA HIS A 2 16.14 83.53 1.67
C HIS A 2 15.98 82.00 1.77
N PHE A 3 16.02 81.39 2.97
CA PHE A 3 15.76 80.01 3.16
C PHE A 3 14.24 79.76 3.31
N PRO A 4 13.63 78.95 2.48
CA PRO A 4 12.23 78.59 2.68
C PRO A 4 12.10 77.73 3.93
N LYS A 5 11.28 78.14 4.89
CA LYS A 5 10.86 77.32 6.02
C LYS A 5 10.08 76.10 5.52
N ARG A 6 10.76 74.97 5.33
CA ARG A 6 10.05 73.68 5.13
C ARG A 6 9.43 73.29 6.46
N GLY A 7 8.15 73.53 6.58
CA GLY A 7 7.37 72.97 7.69
C GLY A 7 7.34 71.45 7.56
N PHE A 8 7.97 70.75 8.50
CA PHE A 8 7.82 69.31 8.66
C PHE A 8 6.42 69.05 9.23
N ASN A 9 5.45 68.87 8.35
CA ASN A 9 4.15 68.34 8.72
C ASN A 9 4.30 66.82 8.93
N ARG A 10 4.73 66.40 10.08
CA ARG A 10 4.57 65.01 10.51
C ARG A 10 3.08 64.83 10.85
N PRO A 11 2.36 63.93 10.21
CA PRO A 11 1.03 63.58 10.67
C PRO A 11 1.17 63.13 12.14
N MET A 12 0.49 63.82 13.04
CA MET A 12 0.41 63.35 14.45
C MET A 12 -0.19 61.95 14.44
N PRO A 13 0.39 60.97 15.14
CA PRO A 13 -0.29 59.69 15.32
C PRO A 13 -1.66 59.99 15.93
N GLN A 14 -2.71 59.51 15.28
CA GLN A 14 -4.06 59.67 15.83
C GLN A 14 -4.08 58.94 17.17
N LEU A 15 -4.35 59.66 18.23
CA LEU A 15 -4.58 59.09 19.56
C LEU A 15 -5.79 58.20 19.46
N ILE A 16 -5.59 56.87 19.58
CA ILE A 16 -6.64 55.89 19.67
C ILE A 16 -7.56 56.32 20.79
N SER A 17 -8.86 56.45 20.51
CA SER A 17 -9.84 56.83 21.51
C SER A 17 -9.89 55.77 22.61
N ALA A 18 -10.18 56.22 23.85
CA ALA A 18 -10.31 55.27 24.97
C ALA A 18 -11.34 54.17 24.71
N LEU A 19 -12.33 54.46 23.83
CA LEU A 19 -13.34 53.49 23.38
C LEU A 19 -12.76 52.42 22.46
N GLU A 20 -11.90 52.80 21.50
CA GLU A 20 -11.23 51.88 20.60
C GLU A 20 -10.23 51.00 21.35
N LEU A 21 -9.54 51.56 22.35
CA LEU A 21 -8.62 50.82 23.20
C LEU A 21 -9.38 49.74 24.02
N SER A 22 -10.53 50.11 24.59
CA SER A 22 -11.36 49.18 25.36
C SER A 22 -11.95 48.08 24.47
N ALA A 23 -12.36 48.40 23.24
CA ALA A 23 -12.88 47.45 22.29
C ALA A 23 -11.76 46.43 21.83
N MET A 24 -10.53 46.94 21.60
CA MET A 24 -9.39 46.05 21.30
C MET A 24 -9.04 45.15 22.48
N GLN A 25 -9.06 45.68 23.72
CA GLN A 25 -8.82 44.86 24.90
C GLN A 25 -9.86 43.76 25.07
N GLN A 26 -11.12 44.07 24.77
CA GLN A 26 -12.19 43.07 24.79
C GLN A 26 -12.02 41.98 23.74
N GLN A 27 -11.63 42.35 22.52
CA GLN A 27 -11.32 41.37 21.44
C GLN A 27 -10.12 40.49 21.80
N ILE A 28 -9.08 41.06 22.40
CA ILE A 28 -7.91 40.28 22.87
C ILE A 28 -8.34 39.27 23.94
N ALA A 29 -9.19 39.68 24.88
CA ALA A 29 -9.68 38.78 25.93
C ALA A 29 -10.55 37.64 25.36
N GLU A 30 -11.40 37.96 24.39
CA GLU A 30 -12.22 36.94 23.70
C GLU A 30 -11.36 35.94 22.89
N MET A 31 -10.36 36.44 22.17
CA MET A 31 -9.42 35.57 21.45
C MET A 31 -8.57 34.72 22.40
N ALA A 32 -8.14 35.26 23.54
CA ALA A 32 -7.39 34.51 24.54
C ALA A 32 -8.26 33.39 25.14
N ALA A 33 -9.53 33.65 25.42
CA ALA A 33 -10.46 32.64 25.92
C ALA A 33 -10.73 31.54 24.86
N ALA A 34 -10.91 31.93 23.60
CA ALA A 34 -11.09 30.99 22.50
C ALA A 34 -9.85 30.10 22.30
N ASN A 35 -8.64 30.67 22.35
CA ASN A 35 -7.38 29.91 22.28
C ASN A 35 -7.24 28.92 23.44
N GLN A 36 -7.59 29.31 24.64
CA GLN A 36 -7.55 28.43 25.80
C GLN A 36 -8.56 27.26 25.67
N GLN A 37 -9.72 27.51 25.10
CA GLN A 37 -10.68 26.43 24.79
C GLN A 37 -10.16 25.48 23.72
N LEU A 38 -9.53 26.00 22.66
CA LEU A 38 -8.92 25.20 21.60
C LEU A 38 -7.76 24.36 22.13
N GLU A 39 -6.90 24.91 22.97
CA GLU A 39 -5.80 24.17 23.59
C GLU A 39 -6.31 23.05 24.51
N SER A 40 -7.34 23.33 25.30
CA SER A 40 -7.96 22.30 26.15
C SER A 40 -8.64 21.21 25.34
N ALA A 41 -9.32 21.55 24.24
CA ALA A 41 -9.91 20.59 23.32
C ALA A 41 -8.85 19.75 22.58
N LEU A 42 -7.74 20.38 22.17
CA LEU A 42 -6.60 19.69 21.54
C LEU A 42 -5.96 18.70 22.51
N THR A 43 -5.73 19.12 23.75
CA THR A 43 -5.17 18.25 24.79
C THR A 43 -6.10 17.10 25.13
N ALA A 44 -7.42 17.35 25.19
CA ALA A 44 -8.43 16.31 25.39
C ALA A 44 -8.51 15.33 24.20
N ALA A 45 -8.31 15.82 22.97
CA ALA A 45 -8.29 14.99 21.76
C ALA A 45 -7.02 14.15 21.70
N GLN A 46 -5.85 14.70 22.11
CA GLN A 46 -4.57 14.00 22.16
C GLN A 46 -4.51 12.95 23.28
N ASN A 47 -5.17 13.21 24.40
CA ASN A 47 -5.25 12.29 25.54
C ASN A 47 -6.45 11.35 25.48
N ARG A 48 -7.26 11.40 24.41
CA ARG A 48 -8.18 10.30 24.16
C ARG A 48 -7.35 9.03 24.01
N PRO A 49 -7.53 8.01 24.88
CA PRO A 49 -7.01 6.70 24.55
C PRO A 49 -7.59 6.43 23.17
N VAL A 50 -6.71 6.25 22.17
CA VAL A 50 -7.09 5.60 20.94
C VAL A 50 -7.45 4.21 21.42
N GLU A 51 -8.73 4.01 21.72
CA GLU A 51 -9.32 2.70 21.72
C GLU A 51 -9.15 2.26 20.27
N VAL A 52 -7.95 1.73 20.00
CA VAL A 52 -7.77 0.80 18.91
C VAL A 52 -8.72 -0.31 19.34
N ALA A 53 -9.98 -0.23 18.93
CA ALA A 53 -10.74 -1.42 18.73
C ALA A 53 -9.83 -2.23 17.80
N GLU A 54 -9.03 -3.13 18.39
CA GLU A 54 -8.66 -4.36 17.74
C GLU A 54 -10.02 -5.01 17.41
N THR A 55 -10.64 -4.49 16.39
CA THR A 55 -11.47 -5.31 15.55
C THR A 55 -10.45 -6.33 15.06
N GLU A 56 -10.31 -7.44 15.79
CA GLU A 56 -10.00 -8.68 15.15
C GLU A 56 -10.96 -8.74 13.97
N VAL A 57 -10.49 -8.24 12.85
CA VAL A 57 -11.03 -8.62 11.57
C VAL A 57 -10.66 -10.09 11.53
N VAL A 58 -11.54 -10.91 12.10
CA VAL A 58 -11.56 -12.34 11.82
C VAL A 58 -11.84 -12.39 10.33
N VAL A 59 -10.79 -12.26 9.55
CA VAL A 59 -10.80 -12.47 8.11
C VAL A 59 -11.00 -13.98 7.96
N THR A 60 -12.26 -14.38 8.06
CA THR A 60 -12.69 -15.77 7.94
C THR A 60 -12.57 -16.29 6.51
N ASP A 61 -12.30 -15.40 5.56
CA ASP A 61 -12.14 -15.75 4.16
C ASP A 61 -10.77 -15.28 3.66
N PRO A 62 -9.85 -16.22 3.34
CA PRO A 62 -8.51 -15.89 2.83
C PRO A 62 -8.60 -15.43 1.37
N ASN A 63 -9.31 -14.33 1.11
CA ASN A 63 -9.31 -13.72 -0.20
C ASN A 63 -7.96 -12.99 -0.41
N ILE A 64 -6.88 -13.78 -0.46
CA ILE A 64 -5.58 -13.25 -0.83
C ILE A 64 -5.67 -12.77 -2.27
N ALA A 65 -5.35 -11.49 -2.46
CA ALA A 65 -5.30 -10.93 -3.80
C ALA A 65 -4.37 -11.78 -4.70
N PRO A 66 -4.81 -12.12 -5.92
CA PRO A 66 -3.98 -12.93 -6.83
C PRO A 66 -2.57 -12.34 -6.97
N ARG A 67 -1.56 -13.18 -6.82
CA ARG A 67 -0.16 -12.81 -6.97
C ARG A 67 0.41 -13.41 -8.23
N THR A 68 1.19 -12.61 -8.94
CA THR A 68 1.81 -12.99 -10.21
C THR A 68 3.32 -13.06 -10.05
N VAL A 69 3.90 -14.19 -10.45
CA VAL A 69 5.35 -14.44 -10.50
C VAL A 69 5.78 -14.50 -11.96
N PHE A 70 6.71 -13.64 -12.37
CA PHE A 70 7.16 -13.52 -13.76
C PHE A 70 8.39 -14.39 -14.06
N PHE A 71 8.47 -14.87 -15.31
CA PHE A 71 9.55 -15.73 -15.77
C PHE A 71 10.18 -15.20 -17.04
N ASN A 72 11.47 -15.48 -17.20
CA ASN A 72 12.20 -15.24 -18.45
C ASN A 72 11.72 -16.20 -19.54
N ILE A 73 11.96 -15.82 -20.80
CA ILE A 73 11.65 -16.67 -21.97
C ILE A 73 12.35 -18.02 -21.85
N GLY A 74 11.62 -19.09 -22.10
CA GLY A 74 12.15 -20.46 -22.05
C GLY A 74 12.63 -20.95 -20.68
N SER A 75 12.48 -20.15 -19.60
CA SER A 75 12.95 -20.47 -18.25
C SER A 75 11.80 -20.75 -17.29
N ALA A 76 12.05 -21.65 -16.35
CA ALA A 76 11.25 -21.89 -15.15
C ALA A 76 12.02 -21.52 -13.86
N GLU A 77 13.13 -20.82 -13.98
CA GLU A 77 13.92 -20.35 -12.85
C GLU A 77 13.28 -19.14 -12.20
N VAL A 78 13.07 -19.21 -10.88
CA VAL A 78 12.54 -18.09 -10.09
C VAL A 78 13.68 -17.10 -9.80
N SER A 79 13.58 -15.90 -10.32
CA SER A 79 14.60 -14.87 -10.08
C SER A 79 14.60 -14.41 -8.62
N PRO A 80 15.73 -13.86 -8.11
CA PRO A 80 15.81 -13.35 -6.73
C PRO A 80 14.75 -12.28 -6.42
N ARG A 81 14.38 -11.48 -7.41
CA ARG A 81 13.28 -10.49 -7.30
C ARG A 81 11.94 -11.17 -7.05
N GLU A 82 11.67 -12.25 -7.77
CA GLU A 82 10.43 -13.01 -7.63
C GLU A 82 10.40 -13.82 -6.33
N VAL A 83 11.55 -14.29 -5.84
CA VAL A 83 11.62 -14.89 -4.49
C VAL A 83 11.17 -13.91 -3.42
N MET A 84 11.52 -12.62 -3.54
CA MET A 84 11.03 -11.58 -2.66
C MET A 84 9.49 -11.45 -2.72
N ASN A 85 8.91 -11.46 -3.93
CA ASN A 85 7.45 -11.43 -4.10
C ASN A 85 6.78 -12.66 -3.46
N ILE A 86 7.38 -13.83 -3.63
CA ILE A 86 6.89 -15.08 -3.02
C ILE A 86 7.00 -15.03 -1.49
N SER A 87 8.00 -14.36 -0.93
CA SER A 87 8.13 -14.22 0.54
C SER A 87 6.94 -13.49 1.18
N TYR A 88 6.46 -12.43 0.53
CA TYR A 88 5.25 -11.72 1.00
C TYR A 88 3.99 -12.58 0.89
N LEU A 89 3.89 -13.36 -0.20
CA LEU A 89 2.80 -14.30 -0.38
C LEU A 89 2.82 -15.39 0.70
N ALA A 90 4.00 -15.94 0.99
CA ALA A 90 4.18 -16.97 2.01
C ALA A 90 3.78 -16.48 3.40
N LYS A 91 4.14 -15.24 3.76
CA LYS A 91 3.69 -14.63 5.03
C LYS A 91 2.16 -14.58 5.13
N GLN A 92 1.50 -14.12 4.07
CA GLN A 92 0.03 -14.11 4.03
C GLN A 92 -0.56 -15.51 4.13
N MET A 93 0.05 -16.52 3.48
CA MET A 93 -0.39 -17.92 3.58
C MET A 93 -0.21 -18.50 5.00
N GLN A 94 0.78 -18.05 5.75
CA GLN A 94 1.04 -18.47 7.13
C GLN A 94 -0.02 -17.92 8.11
N GLU A 95 -0.57 -16.74 7.83
CA GLU A 95 -1.68 -16.16 8.60
C GLU A 95 -2.98 -16.99 8.48
N PHE A 96 -3.15 -17.75 7.38
CA PHE A 96 -4.32 -18.59 7.11
C PHE A 96 -3.94 -20.06 6.93
N PRO A 97 -3.60 -20.79 7.99
CA PRO A 97 -3.02 -22.15 7.93
C PRO A 97 -3.94 -23.18 7.26
N ASN A 98 -5.25 -22.98 7.30
CA ASN A 98 -6.26 -23.90 6.74
C ASN A 98 -6.65 -23.59 5.30
N ALA A 99 -6.19 -22.46 4.74
CA ALA A 99 -6.54 -22.05 3.40
C ALA A 99 -5.77 -22.85 2.34
N THR A 100 -6.42 -23.13 1.22
CA THR A 100 -5.82 -23.77 0.04
C THR A 100 -5.66 -22.77 -1.10
N TYR A 101 -4.67 -23.01 -1.92
CA TYR A 101 -4.31 -22.09 -3.00
C TYR A 101 -4.15 -22.83 -4.33
N THR A 102 -4.48 -22.18 -5.42
CA THR A 102 -4.23 -22.66 -6.78
C THR A 102 -3.02 -21.94 -7.35
N VAL A 103 -2.06 -22.70 -7.85
CA VAL A 103 -0.82 -22.23 -8.48
C VAL A 103 -0.91 -22.56 -9.97
N ASN A 104 -1.29 -21.58 -10.79
CA ASN A 104 -1.50 -21.74 -12.23
C ASN A 104 -0.29 -21.24 -13.01
N GLY A 105 0.39 -22.14 -13.72
CA GLY A 105 1.48 -21.81 -14.63
C GLY A 105 1.00 -21.51 -16.05
N TYR A 106 1.65 -20.51 -16.66
CA TYR A 106 1.40 -20.08 -18.03
C TYR A 106 2.70 -19.93 -18.80
N ALA A 107 2.64 -20.17 -20.10
CA ALA A 107 3.69 -19.84 -21.06
C ALA A 107 3.09 -18.96 -22.16
N ASP A 108 3.92 -18.19 -22.89
CA ASP A 108 3.43 -17.43 -24.03
C ASP A 108 3.23 -18.35 -25.24
N SER A 109 2.16 -18.12 -25.99
CA SER A 109 1.87 -18.88 -27.21
C SER A 109 2.65 -18.41 -28.44
N ALA A 110 3.33 -17.26 -28.34
CA ALA A 110 4.08 -16.68 -29.43
C ALA A 110 5.44 -17.38 -29.65
N THR A 111 5.92 -18.16 -28.67
CA THR A 111 7.19 -18.87 -28.72
C THR A 111 7.03 -20.33 -28.29
N GLY A 112 7.83 -21.22 -28.89
CA GLY A 112 7.80 -22.65 -28.61
C GLY A 112 6.62 -23.41 -29.23
N THR A 113 6.58 -24.74 -29.00
CA THR A 113 5.46 -25.59 -29.41
C THR A 113 4.41 -25.72 -28.30
N PRO A 114 3.17 -26.10 -28.59
CA PRO A 114 2.16 -26.31 -27.57
C PRO A 114 2.60 -27.30 -26.47
N GLU A 115 3.25 -28.38 -26.83
CA GLU A 115 3.73 -29.42 -25.93
C GLU A 115 4.84 -28.85 -25.01
N PHE A 116 5.82 -28.14 -25.59
CA PHE A 116 6.87 -27.48 -24.84
C PHE A 116 6.30 -26.44 -23.86
N ASN A 117 5.35 -25.63 -24.31
CA ASN A 117 4.74 -24.61 -23.48
C ASN A 117 3.89 -25.20 -22.35
N LYS A 118 3.24 -26.34 -22.57
CA LYS A 118 2.52 -27.05 -21.52
C LYS A 118 3.50 -27.57 -20.44
N GLU A 119 4.59 -28.18 -20.86
CA GLU A 119 5.64 -28.66 -19.92
C GLU A 119 6.29 -27.49 -19.19
N LEU A 120 6.63 -26.41 -19.89
CA LEU A 120 7.25 -25.20 -19.31
C LEU A 120 6.32 -24.54 -18.29
N SER A 121 5.03 -24.42 -18.57
CA SER A 121 4.06 -23.85 -17.65
C SER A 121 3.94 -24.67 -16.36
N LEU A 122 3.98 -26.01 -16.48
CA LEU A 122 3.99 -26.91 -15.33
C LEU A 122 5.27 -26.76 -14.50
N LYS A 123 6.45 -26.72 -15.15
CA LYS A 123 7.74 -26.51 -14.48
C LYS A 123 7.78 -25.18 -13.73
N ARG A 124 7.21 -24.13 -14.30
CA ARG A 124 7.10 -22.82 -13.63
C ARG A 124 6.23 -22.88 -12.37
N ALA A 125 5.04 -23.49 -12.48
CA ALA A 125 4.17 -23.67 -11.32
C ALA A 125 4.87 -24.50 -10.22
N GLN A 126 5.54 -25.58 -10.60
CA GLN A 126 6.31 -26.40 -9.66
C GLN A 126 7.45 -25.62 -9.01
N ALA A 127 8.18 -24.80 -9.74
CA ALA A 127 9.26 -23.97 -9.19
C ALA A 127 8.75 -23.00 -8.11
N VAL A 128 7.56 -22.39 -8.30
CA VAL A 128 6.95 -21.53 -7.27
C VAL A 128 6.52 -22.34 -6.05
N VAL A 129 5.92 -23.52 -6.25
CA VAL A 129 5.55 -24.44 -5.15
C VAL A 129 6.78 -24.89 -4.39
N ASP A 130 7.85 -25.21 -5.07
CA ASP A 130 9.13 -25.62 -4.46
C ASP A 130 9.70 -24.54 -3.53
N VAL A 131 9.69 -23.29 -3.95
CA VAL A 131 10.09 -22.14 -3.10
C VAL A 131 9.16 -22.01 -1.89
N LEU A 132 7.84 -22.05 -2.09
CA LEU A 132 6.88 -21.94 -1.00
C LEU A 132 7.03 -23.04 0.05
N VAL A 133 7.28 -24.28 -0.40
CA VAL A 133 7.43 -25.43 0.49
C VAL A 133 8.80 -25.47 1.16
N LYS A 134 9.89 -25.35 0.37
CA LYS A 134 11.26 -25.55 0.87
C LYS A 134 11.79 -24.36 1.66
N ASP A 135 11.52 -23.14 1.20
CA ASP A 135 12.09 -21.93 1.79
C ASP A 135 11.17 -21.32 2.86
N TYR A 136 9.85 -21.51 2.71
CA TYR A 136 8.86 -20.87 3.61
C TYR A 136 7.99 -21.86 4.41
N GLY A 137 8.17 -23.18 4.22
CA GLY A 137 7.49 -24.19 5.02
C GLY A 137 5.98 -24.29 4.81
N ILE A 138 5.47 -23.83 3.66
CA ILE A 138 4.05 -23.97 3.31
C ILE A 138 3.78 -25.45 2.99
N SER A 139 2.73 -26.04 3.59
CA SER A 139 2.37 -27.42 3.33
C SER A 139 1.96 -27.64 1.86
N ALA A 140 2.52 -28.66 1.22
CA ALA A 140 2.23 -28.97 -0.19
C ALA A 140 0.75 -29.30 -0.42
N ASP A 141 0.06 -29.90 0.54
CA ASP A 141 -1.36 -30.24 0.45
C ASP A 141 -2.27 -29.04 0.27
N ARG A 142 -1.78 -27.86 0.62
CA ARG A 142 -2.49 -26.59 0.47
C ARG A 142 -2.33 -25.97 -0.92
N LEU A 143 -1.44 -26.52 -1.76
CA LEU A 143 -1.04 -25.94 -3.04
C LEU A 143 -1.51 -26.85 -4.20
N LYS A 144 -2.52 -26.42 -4.94
CA LYS A 144 -3.02 -27.12 -6.12
C LYS A 144 -2.36 -26.57 -7.37
N ILE A 145 -1.56 -27.39 -8.04
CA ILE A 145 -0.87 -27.01 -9.28
C ILE A 145 -1.82 -27.19 -10.45
N SER A 146 -1.82 -26.19 -11.35
CA SER A 146 -2.43 -26.25 -12.67
C SER A 146 -1.52 -25.62 -13.70
N ALA A 147 -1.64 -26.03 -14.96
CA ALA A 147 -0.82 -25.53 -16.06
C ALA A 147 -1.68 -25.43 -17.34
N ASP A 148 -1.80 -24.23 -17.87
CA ASP A 148 -2.62 -23.95 -19.05
C ASP A 148 -1.81 -23.98 -20.37
N GLY A 149 -0.49 -24.12 -20.29
CA GLY A 149 0.39 -24.16 -21.48
C GLY A 149 0.60 -22.77 -22.09
N GLY A 150 0.67 -22.75 -23.41
CA GLY A 150 0.81 -21.52 -24.20
C GLY A 150 -0.50 -20.75 -24.28
N VAL A 151 -0.50 -19.52 -23.80
CA VAL A 151 -1.67 -18.64 -23.77
C VAL A 151 -1.36 -17.26 -24.36
N ASP A 152 -2.41 -16.56 -24.76
CA ASP A 152 -2.41 -15.13 -25.13
C ASP A 152 -3.55 -14.42 -24.38
N LYS A 153 -3.54 -14.55 -23.05
CA LYS A 153 -4.60 -14.01 -22.18
C LYS A 153 -4.31 -12.58 -21.71
N PHE A 154 -3.04 -12.23 -21.59
CA PHE A 154 -2.62 -11.01 -20.94
C PHE A 154 -2.04 -9.96 -21.91
N GLY A 155 -2.28 -10.13 -23.20
CA GLY A 155 -1.86 -9.24 -24.27
C GLY A 155 -0.41 -9.46 -24.69
N GLN A 156 0.57 -8.77 -24.09
CA GLN A 156 1.97 -8.92 -24.49
C GLN A 156 2.56 -10.28 -24.08
N PRO A 157 3.42 -10.92 -24.92
CA PRO A 157 4.01 -12.23 -24.61
C PRO A 157 4.72 -12.31 -23.26
N ILE A 158 5.36 -11.22 -22.82
CA ILE A 158 6.03 -11.16 -21.53
C ILE A 158 5.05 -11.33 -20.36
N LEU A 159 3.81 -10.86 -20.49
CA LEU A 159 2.78 -10.97 -19.46
C LEU A 159 2.17 -12.37 -19.40
N ASN A 160 2.37 -13.19 -20.45
CA ASN A 160 1.92 -14.58 -20.48
C ASN A 160 2.96 -15.57 -19.92
N ARG A 161 4.17 -15.11 -19.53
CA ARG A 161 5.22 -15.91 -18.90
C ARG A 161 5.16 -15.82 -17.39
N VAL A 162 4.09 -16.33 -16.82
CA VAL A 162 3.77 -16.09 -15.41
C VAL A 162 3.24 -17.34 -14.71
N VAL A 163 3.33 -17.29 -13.39
CA VAL A 163 2.56 -18.15 -12.50
C VAL A 163 1.62 -17.26 -11.68
N LEU A 164 0.36 -17.61 -11.69
CA LEU A 164 -0.66 -16.92 -10.91
C LEU A 164 -1.02 -17.75 -9.70
N VAL A 165 -0.86 -17.20 -8.52
CA VAL A 165 -1.26 -17.81 -7.25
C VAL A 165 -2.48 -17.09 -6.72
N LYS A 166 -3.53 -17.83 -6.40
CA LYS A 166 -4.81 -17.33 -5.86
C LYS A 166 -5.38 -18.28 -4.83
N SER A 167 -6.22 -17.76 -3.93
CA SER A 167 -7.02 -18.60 -3.04
C SER A 167 -7.87 -19.57 -3.85
N ALA A 168 -7.94 -20.83 -3.43
CA ALA A 168 -8.90 -21.78 -3.95
C ALA A 168 -10.17 -21.65 -3.10
N ASN A 169 -11.21 -21.09 -3.71
CA ASN A 169 -12.56 -21.09 -3.15
C ASN A 169 -13.15 -22.48 -3.28
#